data_8febccdbde2c3d8b037af3d6189d1e1f
#
_entry.id   8febccdbde2c3d8b037af3d6189d1e1f
#
_cell.length_a   1.000
_cell.length_b   1.000
_cell.length_c   1.000
_cell.angle_alpha   90.00
_cell.angle_beta   90.00
_cell.angle_gamma   90.00
#
_symmetry.space_group_name_H-M   'P 1'
#
loop_
_entity.id
_entity.type
_entity.pdbx_description
1 polymer ?
#
loop_
_entity_poly.entity_id
_entity_poly.type
_entity_poly.pdbx_seq_one_letter_code
_entity_poly.pdbx_strand_id
1 'polypeptide(L)'
;TLKTVLAQRLVRKTCTECLGKGCEICGFTGYKGRTAVSEIFNLDESICSMIEQGKLDSEIREYILKTGFKTLREDAALKVKQKISTKLEMKREGVL
;
A
#
# COMPACT_ATOMS: atom_id res chain seq x y z
N THR A 1 11.32 -17.66 3.74
CA THR A 1 11.37 -16.22 3.39
C THR A 1 10.52 -15.39 4.34
N LEU A 2 11.07 -14.29 4.83
CA LEU A 2 10.37 -13.36 5.68
C LEU A 2 9.78 -12.23 4.82
N LYS A 3 8.54 -11.85 5.12
CA LYS A 3 7.93 -10.67 4.51
C LYS A 3 8.16 -9.48 5.43
N THR A 4 8.60 -8.37 4.83
CA THR A 4 8.90 -7.14 5.57
C THR A 4 8.10 -6.00 4.99
N VAL A 5 7.50 -5.20 5.87
CA VAL A 5 6.78 -3.99 5.49
C VAL A 5 7.76 -2.83 5.49
N LEU A 6 7.97 -2.19 4.33
CA LEU A 6 8.86 -1.03 4.19
C LEU A 6 8.15 0.27 4.53
N ALA A 7 6.89 0.40 4.13
CA ALA A 7 6.11 1.60 4.36
C ALA A 7 4.63 1.22 4.48
N GLN A 8 3.88 2.01 5.24
CA GLN A 8 2.46 1.76 5.46
C GLN A 8 1.74 3.10 5.64
N ARG A 9 0.57 3.22 5.02
CA ARG A 9 -0.32 4.36 5.17
C ARG A 9 -1.73 3.89 5.45
N LEU A 10 -2.43 4.56 6.34
CA LEU A 10 -3.85 4.29 6.60
C LEU A 10 -4.69 5.16 5.67
N VAL A 11 -5.64 4.55 5.01
CA VAL A 11 -6.61 5.23 4.15
C VAL A 11 -8.01 4.86 4.58
N ARG A 12 -8.97 5.75 4.32
CA ARG A 12 -10.36 5.48 4.66
C ARG A 12 -10.96 4.49 3.66
N LYS A 13 -11.76 3.58 4.18
CA LYS A 13 -12.49 2.62 3.36
C LYS A 13 -13.78 3.25 2.87
N THR A 14 -14.17 2.94 1.63
CA THR A 14 -15.46 3.34 1.09
C THR A 14 -16.60 2.72 1.92
N CYS A 15 -17.59 3.50 2.28
CA CYS A 15 -18.76 2.99 2.98
C CYS A 15 -19.51 2.00 2.08
N THR A 16 -19.76 0.78 2.57
CA THR A 16 -20.41 -0.27 1.80
C THR A 16 -21.92 -0.06 1.70
N GLU A 17 -22.50 0.73 2.61
CA GLU A 17 -23.95 0.98 2.62
C GLU A 17 -24.38 1.96 1.53
N CYS A 18 -23.56 2.99 1.26
CA CYS A 18 -23.89 4.01 0.25
C CYS A 18 -22.95 4.00 -0.95
N LEU A 19 -21.93 3.14 -0.96
CA LEU A 19 -20.93 3.02 -2.03
C LEU A 19 -20.21 4.34 -2.32
N GLY A 20 -19.93 5.10 -1.26
CA GLY A 20 -19.19 6.35 -1.36
C GLY A 20 -20.03 7.60 -1.58
N LYS A 21 -21.36 7.45 -1.68
CA LYS A 21 -22.26 8.59 -1.95
C LYS A 21 -22.56 9.45 -0.72
N GLY A 22 -22.43 8.87 0.47
CA GLY A 22 -22.80 9.50 1.73
C GLY A 22 -24.13 9.01 2.26
N CYS A 23 -24.15 8.54 3.49
CA CYS A 23 -25.37 8.08 4.19
C CYS A 23 -25.22 8.32 5.69
N GLU A 24 -26.28 8.09 6.45
CA GLU A 24 -26.25 8.28 7.90
C GLU A 24 -25.21 7.38 8.58
N ILE A 25 -25.03 6.15 8.10
CA ILE A 25 -24.10 5.18 8.67
C ILE A 25 -22.66 5.67 8.63
N CYS A 26 -22.25 6.33 7.55
CA CYS A 26 -20.90 6.88 7.40
C CYS A 26 -20.81 8.38 7.78
N GLY A 27 -21.90 8.96 8.31
CA GLY A 27 -21.96 10.38 8.65
C GLY A 27 -21.88 11.29 7.43
N PHE A 28 -22.43 10.85 6.31
CA PHE A 28 -22.46 11.56 5.02
C PHE A 28 -21.09 11.85 4.42
N THR A 29 -20.05 11.14 4.88
CA THR A 29 -18.68 11.28 4.35
C THR A 29 -18.39 10.39 3.14
N GLY A 30 -19.15 9.31 2.98
CA GLY A 30 -18.88 8.29 1.97
C GLY A 30 -17.83 7.27 2.38
N TYR A 31 -17.27 7.39 3.58
CA TYR A 31 -16.20 6.52 4.09
C TYR A 31 -16.54 6.00 5.47
N LYS A 32 -16.21 4.75 5.73
CA LYS A 32 -16.38 4.12 7.04
C LYS A 32 -15.25 3.10 7.26
N GLY A 33 -14.52 3.29 8.37
CA GLY A 33 -13.39 2.44 8.71
C GLY A 33 -12.14 2.81 7.92
N ARG A 34 -11.06 2.09 8.21
CA ARG A 34 -9.75 2.33 7.60
C ARG A 34 -9.12 1.03 7.17
N THR A 35 -8.25 1.11 6.17
CA THR A 35 -7.43 -0.03 5.74
C THR A 35 -6.01 0.45 5.54
N ALA A 36 -5.05 -0.46 5.57
CA ALA A 36 -3.65 -0.14 5.36
C ALA A 36 -3.26 -0.36 3.89
N VAL A 37 -2.49 0.59 3.37
CA VAL A 37 -1.79 0.44 2.09
C VAL A 37 -0.32 0.23 2.44
N SER A 38 0.31 -0.83 1.96
CA SER A 38 1.63 -1.24 2.41
C SER A 38 2.58 -1.52 1.25
N GLU A 39 3.86 -1.19 1.46
CA GLU A 39 4.97 -1.66 0.65
C GLU A 39 5.53 -2.89 1.32
N ILE A 40 5.49 -4.03 0.63
CA ILE A 40 5.90 -5.32 1.19
C ILE A 40 6.91 -5.98 0.25
N PHE A 41 7.96 -6.57 0.81
CA PHE A 41 8.89 -7.38 0.05
C PHE A 41 9.28 -8.62 0.85
N ASN A 42 9.75 -9.66 0.13
CA ASN A 42 10.28 -10.84 0.77
C ASN A 42 11.76 -10.64 1.06
N LEU A 43 12.16 -10.85 2.32
CA LEU A 43 13.56 -10.79 2.72
C LEU A 43 14.17 -12.16 2.44
N ASP A 44 14.99 -12.25 1.40
CA ASP A 44 15.66 -13.49 1.03
C ASP A 44 17.17 -13.40 1.31
N GLU A 45 17.89 -14.49 1.08
CA GLU A 45 19.34 -14.57 1.31
C GLU A 45 20.11 -13.56 0.43
N SER A 46 19.65 -13.35 -0.80
CA SER A 46 20.30 -12.41 -1.71
C SER A 46 20.25 -10.99 -1.18
N ILE A 47 19.09 -10.57 -0.64
CA ILE A 47 18.91 -9.23 -0.06
C ILE A 47 19.76 -9.11 1.20
N CYS A 48 19.75 -10.11 2.07
CA CYS A 48 20.58 -10.12 3.27
C CYS A 48 22.08 -9.99 2.92
N SER A 49 22.53 -10.70 1.91
CA SER A 49 23.90 -10.64 1.43
C SER A 49 24.26 -9.25 0.92
N MET A 50 23.36 -8.61 0.17
CA MET A 50 23.56 -7.24 -0.33
C MET A 50 23.70 -6.24 0.82
N ILE A 51 22.90 -6.39 1.87
CA ILE A 51 22.96 -5.54 3.06
C ILE A 51 24.32 -5.72 3.77
N GLU A 52 24.73 -6.97 3.96
CA GLU A 52 26.01 -7.31 4.59
C GLU A 52 27.22 -6.77 3.81
N GLN A 53 27.11 -6.73 2.49
CA GLN A 53 28.17 -6.20 1.61
C GLN A 53 28.20 -4.68 1.55
N GLY A 54 27.27 -4.01 2.23
CA GLY A 54 27.18 -2.55 2.24
C GLY A 54 26.73 -1.96 0.91
N LYS A 55 25.91 -2.66 0.16
CA LYS A 55 25.36 -2.16 -1.10
C LYS A 55 24.51 -0.91 -0.87
N LEU A 56 24.51 -0.02 -1.85
CA LEU A 56 23.71 1.20 -1.79
C LEU A 56 22.22 0.88 -1.78
N ASP A 57 21.44 1.71 -1.08
CA ASP A 57 19.99 1.55 -0.99
C ASP A 57 19.33 1.48 -2.37
N SER A 58 19.83 2.27 -3.33
CA SER A 58 19.33 2.27 -4.71
C SER A 58 19.54 0.92 -5.40
N GLU A 59 20.66 0.25 -5.16
CA GLU A 59 20.95 -1.06 -5.73
C GLU A 59 20.05 -2.13 -5.16
N ILE A 60 19.82 -2.09 -3.85
CA ILE A 60 18.93 -3.02 -3.16
C ILE A 60 17.50 -2.84 -3.65
N ARG A 61 17.04 -1.58 -3.75
CA ARG A 61 15.70 -1.26 -4.24
C ARG A 61 15.50 -1.73 -5.67
N GLU A 62 16.50 -1.56 -6.53
CA GLU A 62 16.43 -2.02 -7.91
C GLU A 62 16.30 -3.54 -7.99
N TYR A 63 17.05 -4.28 -7.17
CA TYR A 63 16.94 -5.72 -7.07
C TYR A 63 15.55 -6.16 -6.61
N ILE A 64 15.01 -5.50 -5.59
CA ILE A 64 13.69 -5.79 -5.03
C ILE A 64 12.60 -5.60 -6.11
N LEU A 65 12.69 -4.52 -6.89
CA LEU A 65 11.74 -4.24 -7.97
C LEU A 65 11.76 -5.33 -9.05
N LYS A 66 12.92 -5.91 -9.33
CA LYS A 66 13.06 -6.99 -10.31
C LYS A 66 12.47 -8.31 -9.82
N THR A 67 12.38 -8.52 -8.50
CA THR A 67 11.94 -9.78 -7.91
C THR A 67 10.47 -9.81 -7.50
N GLY A 68 9.67 -8.84 -7.98
CA GLY A 68 8.23 -8.84 -7.73
C GLY A 68 7.82 -8.08 -6.47
N PHE A 69 8.59 -7.10 -6.10
CA PHE A 69 8.27 -6.20 -5.00
C PHE A 69 6.96 -5.45 -5.26
N LYS A 70 6.09 -5.40 -4.27
CA LYS A 70 4.83 -4.68 -4.37
C LYS A 70 4.98 -3.30 -3.74
N THR A 71 4.90 -2.26 -4.58
CA THR A 71 5.04 -0.87 -4.11
C THR A 71 3.76 -0.38 -3.44
N LEU A 72 3.90 0.70 -2.66
CA LEU A 72 2.76 1.36 -2.03
C LEU A 72 1.72 1.78 -3.07
N ARG A 73 2.19 2.30 -4.21
CA ARG A 73 1.32 2.73 -5.31
C ARG A 73 0.56 1.56 -5.92
N GLU A 74 1.21 0.41 -6.10
CA GLU A 74 0.56 -0.79 -6.64
C GLU A 74 -0.51 -1.31 -5.70
N ASP A 75 -0.24 -1.34 -4.39
CA ASP A 75 -1.22 -1.78 -3.41
C ASP A 75 -2.41 -0.81 -3.34
N ALA A 76 -2.14 0.50 -3.43
CA ALA A 76 -3.18 1.52 -3.49
C ALA A 76 -4.08 1.33 -4.71
N ALA A 77 -3.47 1.13 -5.89
CA ALA A 77 -4.21 0.90 -7.14
C ALA A 77 -5.08 -0.35 -7.05
N LEU A 78 -4.57 -1.43 -6.44
CA LEU A 78 -5.31 -2.67 -6.26
C LEU A 78 -6.54 -2.44 -5.37
N LYS A 79 -6.40 -1.70 -4.26
CA LYS A 79 -7.50 -1.40 -3.36
C LYS A 79 -8.56 -0.52 -4.01
N VAL A 80 -8.18 0.41 -4.87
CA VAL A 80 -9.12 1.20 -5.67
C VAL A 80 -9.88 0.29 -6.64
N LYS A 81 -9.16 -0.60 -7.32
CA LYS A 81 -9.77 -1.55 -8.27
C LYS A 81 -10.76 -2.49 -7.57
N GLN A 82 -10.46 -2.89 -6.35
CA GLN A 82 -11.35 -3.75 -5.53
C GLN A 82 -12.47 -2.96 -4.85
N LYS A 83 -12.55 -1.65 -5.05
CA LYS A 83 -13.54 -0.75 -4.47
C LYS A 83 -13.48 -0.70 -2.93
N ILE A 84 -12.33 -1.02 -2.36
CA ILE A 84 -12.08 -0.93 -0.92
C ILE A 84 -11.94 0.53 -0.50
N SER A 85 -11.29 1.35 -1.36
CA SER A 85 -11.15 2.79 -1.14
C SER A 85 -11.28 3.51 -2.49
N THR A 86 -11.02 4.81 -2.52
CA THR A 86 -11.16 5.62 -3.72
C THR A 86 -9.83 6.21 -4.15
N LYS A 87 -9.71 6.54 -5.44
CA LYS A 87 -8.54 7.23 -5.98
C LYS A 87 -8.34 8.60 -5.31
N LEU A 88 -9.44 9.29 -5.00
CA LEU A 88 -9.39 10.58 -4.32
C LEU A 88 -8.74 10.45 -2.93
N GLU A 89 -9.14 9.44 -2.16
CA GLU A 89 -8.56 9.19 -0.84
C GLU A 89 -7.08 8.82 -0.95
N MET A 90 -6.71 8.01 -1.93
CA MET A 90 -5.30 7.61 -2.14
C MET A 90 -4.44 8.83 -2.47
N LYS A 91 -4.95 9.75 -3.28
CA LYS A 91 -4.24 11.01 -3.58
C LYS A 91 -4.14 11.90 -2.36
N ARG A 92 -5.19 11.98 -1.54
CA ARG A 92 -5.20 12.76 -0.31
C ARG A 92 -4.12 12.31 0.66
N GLU A 93 -3.92 10.99 0.77
CA GLU A 93 -2.89 10.41 1.64
C GLU A 93 -1.51 10.33 0.99
N GLY A 94 -1.38 10.77 -0.25
CA GLY A 94 -0.10 10.82 -0.95
C GLY A 94 0.44 9.49 -1.43
N VAL A 95 -0.42 8.49 -1.62
CA VAL A 95 0.00 7.15 -2.09
C VAL A 95 -0.26 6.91 -3.57
N LEU A 96 -0.89 7.84 -4.23
CA LEU A 96 -1.08 7.83 -5.69
C LEU A 96 -0.68 9.16 -6.30
#